data_c493bca1491b989f637b9d13d8b253de
#
_entry.id   c493bca1491b989f637b9d13d8b253de
#
_cell.length_a   1.000
_cell.length_b   1.000
_cell.length_c   1.000
_cell.angle_alpha   90.00
_cell.angle_beta   90.00
_cell.angle_gamma   90.00
#
_symmetry.space_group_name_H-M   'P 1'
#
loop_
_entity.id
_entity.type
_entity.pdbx_description
1 polymer ?
#
loop_
_entity_poly.entity_id
_entity_poly.type
_entity_poly.pdbx_seq_one_letter_code
_entity_poly.pdbx_strand_id
1 'polypeptide(L)'
;MTATVLPPPPPSGGPRPRRRAGLVLVTAIGLLIALATTAWTAFAAITVSARQEASESVSYSGVQSVIVDTDDADVAITTGSGDATRVEQKVQWSFRRPAVSVANNGNQLIIRSHCPFQIVWSCSVQLTVQLPPSTAVDVHTGSGNVAVAGLTAGATLTTSDGSVKATGVLGNLSMRSSNGNVTATDTRSEHVDASSSDGSVRLDLASSPTEVRATSGNGNVTVLVPDQPGVTYQVTSHTGNGSQAVSVRTDPSSPRHITARSGDGDVQVKYR
;
A
#
# COMPACT_ATOMS: atom_id res chain seq x y z
N MET A 1 90.45 17.37 57.85
CA MET A 1 89.31 16.40 57.88
C MET A 1 88.09 17.09 57.33
N THR A 2 87.81 16.89 56.06
CA THR A 2 86.73 17.53 55.31
C THR A 2 85.56 16.58 55.31
N ALA A 3 84.47 16.94 55.97
CA ALA A 3 83.20 16.15 56.00
C ALA A 3 82.37 16.45 54.74
N THR A 4 82.13 15.43 53.93
CA THR A 4 81.32 15.46 52.75
C THR A 4 79.83 15.30 53.16
N VAL A 5 79.01 16.32 52.97
CA VAL A 5 77.53 16.31 53.22
C VAL A 5 76.88 15.71 51.99
N LEU A 6 76.15 14.58 52.14
CA LEU A 6 75.30 14.04 51.10
C LEU A 6 74.03 14.90 50.92
N PRO A 7 73.57 15.07 49.69
CA PRO A 7 72.30 15.75 49.43
C PRO A 7 71.07 14.90 49.84
N PRO A 8 69.96 15.51 50.21
CA PRO A 8 68.74 14.80 50.63
C PRO A 8 68.07 14.07 49.46
N PRO A 9 67.39 12.95 49.70
CA PRO A 9 66.67 12.20 48.66
C PRO A 9 65.46 13.00 48.08
N PRO A 10 65.14 12.74 46.80
CA PRO A 10 64.04 13.43 46.17
C PRO A 10 62.66 13.01 46.75
N PRO A 11 61.63 13.86 46.77
CA PRO A 11 60.33 13.54 47.33
C PRO A 11 59.64 12.44 46.52
N SER A 12 59.10 11.43 47.22
CA SER A 12 58.30 10.33 46.67
C SER A 12 57.01 10.88 46.09
N GLY A 13 56.87 10.77 44.79
CA GLY A 13 55.67 11.19 44.09
C GLY A 13 54.44 10.34 44.51
N GLY A 14 53.47 10.96 45.11
CA GLY A 14 52.22 10.36 45.52
C GLY A 14 51.40 9.79 44.34
N PRO A 15 50.55 8.81 44.55
CA PRO A 15 49.77 8.14 43.52
C PRO A 15 48.81 9.11 42.82
N ARG A 16 48.93 9.20 41.51
CA ARG A 16 48.10 10.10 40.64
C ARG A 16 46.63 9.60 40.63
N PRO A 17 45.62 10.47 40.86
CA PRO A 17 44.21 10.08 40.96
C PRO A 17 43.55 9.87 39.60
N ARG A 18 44.17 9.16 38.66
CA ARG A 18 43.64 8.90 37.33
C ARG A 18 42.54 7.83 37.24
N ARG A 19 42.43 6.93 38.23
CA ARG A 19 41.44 5.84 38.21
C ARG A 19 40.01 6.29 38.59
N ARG A 20 39.84 7.34 39.43
CA ARG A 20 38.56 7.81 39.89
C ARG A 20 37.78 8.56 38.80
N ALA A 21 38.45 9.31 37.94
CA ALA A 21 37.80 10.04 36.82
C ALA A 21 37.19 9.07 35.78
N GLY A 22 37.88 7.96 35.46
CA GLY A 22 37.35 6.96 34.53
C GLY A 22 36.13 6.22 35.08
N LEU A 23 36.14 5.90 36.40
CA LEU A 23 34.98 5.25 37.03
C LEU A 23 33.74 6.16 37.05
N VAL A 24 33.93 7.44 37.37
CA VAL A 24 32.83 8.44 37.36
C VAL A 24 32.26 8.62 35.94
N LEU A 25 33.12 8.62 34.91
CA LEU A 25 32.65 8.72 33.53
C LEU A 25 31.80 7.52 33.10
N VAL A 26 32.27 6.32 33.41
CA VAL A 26 31.55 5.07 33.09
C VAL A 26 30.23 4.96 33.84
N THR A 27 30.19 5.34 35.12
CA THR A 27 28.94 5.34 35.88
C THR A 27 27.97 6.43 35.37
N ALA A 28 28.46 7.61 34.98
CA ALA A 28 27.60 8.66 34.41
C ALA A 28 27.01 8.25 33.05
N ILE A 29 27.80 7.63 32.17
CA ILE A 29 27.32 7.10 30.90
C ILE A 29 26.30 5.95 31.14
N GLY A 30 26.58 5.03 32.05
CA GLY A 30 25.65 3.96 32.43
C GLY A 30 24.30 4.49 32.95
N LEU A 31 24.35 5.53 33.76
CA LEU A 31 23.15 6.19 34.31
C LEU A 31 22.34 6.91 33.21
N LEU A 32 23.03 7.57 32.27
CA LEU A 32 22.39 8.21 31.11
C LEU A 32 21.71 7.20 30.19
N ILE A 33 22.38 6.05 29.94
CA ILE A 33 21.78 4.98 29.13
C ILE A 33 20.57 4.38 29.86
N ALA A 34 20.67 4.13 31.16
CA ALA A 34 19.54 3.63 31.96
C ALA A 34 18.36 4.61 31.98
N LEU A 35 18.61 5.90 32.12
CA LEU A 35 17.59 6.94 32.05
C LEU A 35 16.96 7.04 30.65
N ALA A 36 17.77 6.96 29.60
CA ALA A 36 17.28 6.98 28.21
C ALA A 36 16.42 5.74 27.91
N THR A 37 16.83 4.55 28.37
CA THR A 37 16.05 3.32 28.17
C THR A 37 14.75 3.31 28.97
N THR A 38 14.75 3.80 30.21
CA THR A 38 13.53 3.90 31.02
C THR A 38 12.59 4.96 30.46
N ALA A 39 13.10 6.11 29.99
CA ALA A 39 12.29 7.12 29.33
C ALA A 39 11.68 6.58 28.03
N TRP A 40 12.45 5.83 27.23
CA TRP A 40 11.96 5.20 26.01
C TRP A 40 10.88 4.15 26.27
N THR A 41 11.06 3.27 27.28
CA THR A 41 10.05 2.26 27.64
C THR A 41 8.80 2.89 28.22
N ALA A 42 8.92 3.93 29.06
CA ALA A 42 7.78 4.68 29.57
C ALA A 42 7.02 5.39 28.42
N PHE A 43 7.74 6.01 27.50
CA PHE A 43 7.14 6.64 26.32
C PHE A 43 6.41 5.62 25.43
N ALA A 44 7.04 4.47 25.17
CA ALA A 44 6.41 3.39 24.40
C ALA A 44 5.15 2.85 25.10
N ALA A 45 5.17 2.69 26.42
CA ALA A 45 4.02 2.26 27.20
C ALA A 45 2.87 3.28 27.14
N ILE A 46 3.17 4.59 27.22
CA ILE A 46 2.17 5.65 27.11
C ILE A 46 1.55 5.65 25.70
N THR A 47 2.33 5.50 24.65
CA THR A 47 1.83 5.48 23.25
C THR A 47 0.92 4.29 23.00
N VAL A 48 1.22 3.11 23.53
CA VAL A 48 0.38 1.92 23.43
C VAL A 48 -0.92 2.08 24.24
N SER A 49 -0.84 2.64 25.43
CA SER A 49 -2.01 2.86 26.30
C SER A 49 -2.94 3.97 25.80
N ALA A 50 -2.42 4.91 24.99
CA ALA A 50 -3.20 6.01 24.41
C ALA A 50 -3.91 5.61 23.10
N ARG A 51 -3.79 4.36 22.64
CA ARG A 51 -4.43 3.89 21.40
C ARG A 51 -5.96 3.85 21.60
N GLN A 52 -6.66 4.60 20.76
CA GLN A 52 -8.11 4.67 20.72
C GLN A 52 -8.61 4.08 19.40
N GLU A 53 -9.82 3.53 19.44
CA GLU A 53 -10.49 2.94 18.28
C GLU A 53 -11.95 3.43 18.26
N ALA A 54 -12.45 3.76 17.07
CA ALA A 54 -13.86 4.01 16.85
C ALA A 54 -14.30 3.30 15.57
N SER A 55 -15.49 2.73 15.61
CA SER A 55 -16.16 2.14 14.46
C SER A 55 -17.51 2.81 14.28
N GLU A 56 -17.83 3.20 13.06
CA GLU A 56 -19.08 3.82 12.69
C GLU A 56 -19.59 3.20 11.39
N SER A 57 -20.89 2.93 11.33
CA SER A 57 -21.52 2.38 10.13
C SER A 57 -22.74 3.21 9.77
N VAL A 58 -22.78 3.69 8.52
CA VAL A 58 -23.88 4.51 7.98
C VAL A 58 -24.33 3.92 6.65
N SER A 59 -25.62 3.98 6.39
CA SER A 59 -26.21 3.49 5.14
C SER A 59 -26.84 4.64 4.35
N TYR A 60 -26.63 4.62 3.04
CA TYR A 60 -27.13 5.61 2.08
C TYR A 60 -27.94 4.90 1.00
N SER A 61 -29.05 5.49 0.57
CA SER A 61 -29.87 4.98 -0.54
C SER A 61 -29.70 5.82 -1.80
N GLY A 62 -29.92 5.20 -2.96
CA GLY A 62 -29.90 5.91 -4.25
C GLY A 62 -28.52 6.27 -4.77
N VAL A 63 -27.44 5.70 -4.21
CA VAL A 63 -26.06 5.97 -4.62
C VAL A 63 -25.75 5.22 -5.93
N GLN A 64 -25.32 5.95 -6.95
CA GLN A 64 -24.91 5.41 -8.25
C GLN A 64 -23.41 5.48 -8.49
N SER A 65 -22.72 6.36 -7.75
CA SER A 65 -21.25 6.43 -7.79
C SER A 65 -20.67 6.69 -6.40
N VAL A 66 -19.53 6.05 -6.13
CA VAL A 66 -18.77 6.23 -4.89
C VAL A 66 -17.38 6.71 -5.25
N ILE A 67 -16.99 7.84 -4.67
CA ILE A 67 -15.64 8.39 -4.74
C ILE A 67 -15.01 8.28 -3.36
N VAL A 68 -13.84 7.64 -3.28
CA VAL A 68 -13.03 7.52 -2.07
C VAL A 68 -11.71 8.23 -2.31
N ASP A 69 -11.43 9.27 -1.53
CA ASP A 69 -10.22 10.09 -1.63
C ASP A 69 -9.57 10.16 -0.24
N THR A 70 -8.46 9.45 -0.07
CA THR A 70 -7.85 9.25 1.25
C THR A 70 -6.33 9.35 1.19
N ASP A 71 -5.71 9.82 2.27
CA ASP A 71 -4.24 9.84 2.37
C ASP A 71 -3.70 8.44 2.74
N ASP A 72 -4.19 7.88 3.85
CA ASP A 72 -3.70 6.63 4.44
C ASP A 72 -4.87 5.75 4.87
N ALA A 73 -5.52 5.05 3.94
CA ALA A 73 -6.60 4.14 4.28
C ALA A 73 -6.53 2.84 3.47
N ASP A 74 -6.75 1.72 4.16
CA ASP A 74 -7.12 0.48 3.50
C ASP A 74 -8.58 0.53 3.09
N VAL A 75 -8.86 0.32 1.81
CA VAL A 75 -10.20 0.41 1.23
C VAL A 75 -10.65 -0.95 0.72
N ALA A 76 -11.72 -1.49 1.28
CA ALA A 76 -12.36 -2.71 0.83
C ALA A 76 -13.78 -2.41 0.33
N ILE A 77 -14.05 -2.69 -0.94
CA ILE A 77 -15.35 -2.50 -1.56
C ILE A 77 -15.90 -3.85 -2.00
N THR A 78 -17.09 -4.16 -1.53
CA THR A 78 -17.78 -5.41 -1.86
C THR A 78 -19.20 -5.13 -2.31
N THR A 79 -19.76 -6.03 -3.11
CA THR A 79 -21.14 -5.90 -3.52
C THR A 79 -22.08 -6.62 -2.56
N GLY A 80 -23.23 -5.99 -2.34
CA GLY A 80 -24.32 -6.54 -1.54
C GLY A 80 -25.57 -6.80 -2.38
N SER A 81 -26.52 -7.52 -1.80
CA SER A 81 -27.80 -7.87 -2.45
C SER A 81 -28.88 -6.78 -2.36
N GLY A 82 -28.60 -5.67 -1.67
CA GLY A 82 -29.56 -4.56 -1.47
C GLY A 82 -29.22 -3.33 -2.31
N ASP A 83 -30.14 -2.36 -2.34
CA ASP A 83 -29.99 -1.08 -3.06
C ASP A 83 -29.29 -0.01 -2.21
N ALA A 84 -28.95 -0.30 -0.98
CA ALA A 84 -28.29 0.61 -0.06
C ALA A 84 -26.77 0.44 -0.09
N THR A 85 -26.07 1.57 -0.13
CA THR A 85 -24.62 1.64 0.10
C THR A 85 -24.36 1.78 1.59
N ARG A 86 -23.67 0.82 2.18
CA ARG A 86 -23.24 0.85 3.58
C ARG A 86 -21.77 1.17 3.64
N VAL A 87 -21.43 2.18 4.41
CA VAL A 87 -20.05 2.59 4.71
C VAL A 87 -19.76 2.26 6.16
N GLU A 88 -18.81 1.41 6.38
CA GLU A 88 -18.24 1.11 7.70
C GLU A 88 -16.83 1.68 7.76
N GLN A 89 -16.57 2.53 8.72
CA GLN A 89 -15.26 3.11 8.98
C GLN A 89 -14.76 2.63 10.33
N LYS A 90 -13.56 2.09 10.34
CA LYS A 90 -12.81 1.74 11.54
C LYS A 90 -11.56 2.59 11.60
N VAL A 91 -11.46 3.38 12.66
CA VAL A 91 -10.41 4.37 12.82
C VAL A 91 -9.63 4.09 14.09
N GLN A 92 -8.31 3.99 13.98
CA GLN A 92 -7.41 3.83 15.12
C GLN A 92 -6.43 5.00 15.18
N TRP A 93 -6.28 5.60 16.36
CA TRP A 93 -5.36 6.73 16.56
C TRP A 93 -4.78 6.74 17.96
N SER A 94 -3.66 7.45 18.16
CA SER A 94 -3.03 7.56 19.47
C SER A 94 -3.28 8.90 20.16
N PHE A 95 -3.30 10.03 19.53
CA PHE A 95 -3.49 11.34 20.19
C PHE A 95 -4.46 12.26 19.46
N ARG A 96 -4.51 12.18 18.16
CA ARG A 96 -5.40 12.99 17.34
C ARG A 96 -6.22 12.10 16.43
N ARG A 97 -7.52 12.23 16.54
CA ARG A 97 -8.46 11.48 15.70
C ARG A 97 -8.32 11.93 14.24
N PRO A 98 -8.24 11.00 13.26
CA PRO A 98 -8.34 11.32 11.84
C PRO A 98 -9.67 12.00 11.53
N ALA A 99 -9.64 12.89 10.56
CA ALA A 99 -10.86 13.47 10.02
C ALA A 99 -11.37 12.55 8.91
N VAL A 100 -12.53 11.94 9.13
CA VAL A 100 -13.26 11.22 8.08
C VAL A 100 -14.53 11.99 7.80
N SER A 101 -14.77 12.32 6.55
CA SER A 101 -15.96 13.01 6.09
C SER A 101 -16.66 12.20 5.01
N VAL A 102 -17.98 12.08 5.11
CA VAL A 102 -18.82 11.43 4.13
C VAL A 102 -19.86 12.45 3.66
N ALA A 103 -19.81 12.82 2.39
CA ALA A 103 -20.74 13.73 1.78
C ALA A 103 -21.62 13.00 0.76
N ASN A 104 -22.92 13.12 0.91
CA ASN A 104 -23.88 12.57 -0.06
C ASN A 104 -24.47 13.73 -0.90
N ASN A 105 -24.15 13.73 -2.18
CA ASN A 105 -24.60 14.70 -3.17
C ASN A 105 -25.64 14.05 -4.10
N GLY A 106 -26.74 13.57 -3.53
CA GLY A 106 -27.80 12.88 -4.26
C GLY A 106 -27.42 11.46 -4.67
N ASN A 107 -26.98 11.27 -5.91
CA ASN A 107 -26.57 9.95 -6.41
C ASN A 107 -25.06 9.64 -6.28
N GLN A 108 -24.27 10.59 -5.76
CA GLN A 108 -22.84 10.44 -5.57
C GLN A 108 -22.47 10.52 -4.09
N LEU A 109 -21.73 9.50 -3.61
CA LEU A 109 -21.18 9.46 -2.26
C LEU A 109 -19.68 9.75 -2.33
N ILE A 110 -19.23 10.76 -1.60
CA ILE A 110 -17.83 11.15 -1.52
C ILE A 110 -17.33 10.89 -0.11
N ILE A 111 -16.33 10.03 0.01
CA ILE A 111 -15.69 9.67 1.27
C ILE A 111 -14.28 10.24 1.25
N ARG A 112 -13.95 11.07 2.23
CA ARG A 112 -12.60 11.60 2.39
C ARG A 112 -12.07 11.28 3.77
N SER A 113 -10.82 10.86 3.86
CA SER A 113 -10.13 10.73 5.14
C SER A 113 -8.76 11.39 5.08
N HIS A 114 -8.43 12.07 6.16
CA HIS A 114 -7.14 12.73 6.32
C HIS A 114 -6.54 12.36 7.67
N CYS A 115 -5.36 11.77 7.64
CA CYS A 115 -4.54 11.57 8.82
C CYS A 115 -3.69 12.81 9.06
N PRO A 116 -3.84 13.52 10.20
CA PRO A 116 -2.99 14.67 10.49
C PRO A 116 -1.53 14.22 10.58
N PHE A 117 -0.62 15.00 9.95
CA PHE A 117 0.82 14.71 9.93
C PHE A 117 1.35 14.44 11.35
N GLN A 118 1.96 13.28 11.56
CA GLN A 118 2.44 12.84 12.86
C GLN A 118 3.79 12.15 12.74
N ILE A 119 4.80 12.75 13.35
CA ILE A 119 6.18 12.24 13.30
C ILE A 119 6.34 10.93 14.11
N VAL A 120 5.48 10.64 15.08
CA VAL A 120 5.65 9.54 16.05
C VAL A 120 4.35 8.76 16.34
N TRP A 121 3.24 9.07 15.69
CA TRP A 121 1.93 8.58 16.08
C TRP A 121 1.32 7.65 15.05
N SER A 122 0.62 6.62 15.48
CA SER A 122 -0.12 5.75 14.58
C SER A 122 -1.49 6.35 14.24
N CYS A 123 -1.75 6.51 12.96
CA CYS A 123 -3.08 6.75 12.42
C CYS A 123 -3.34 5.62 11.41
N SER A 124 -4.48 4.97 11.50
CA SER A 124 -4.92 3.96 10.54
C SER A 124 -6.42 4.10 10.33
N VAL A 125 -6.81 4.14 9.08
CA VAL A 125 -8.20 4.17 8.66
C VAL A 125 -8.47 2.93 7.82
N GLN A 126 -9.50 2.19 8.18
CA GLN A 126 -10.03 1.08 7.38
C GLN A 126 -11.44 1.45 6.93
N LEU A 127 -11.66 1.45 5.63
CA LEU A 127 -12.94 1.72 5.02
C LEU A 127 -13.49 0.45 4.38
N THR A 128 -14.63 -0.01 4.85
CA THR A 128 -15.36 -1.11 4.21
C THR A 128 -16.65 -0.55 3.63
N VAL A 129 -16.79 -0.63 2.31
CA VAL A 129 -17.97 -0.15 1.60
C VAL A 129 -18.69 -1.33 0.96
N GLN A 130 -19.94 -1.54 1.33
CA GLN A 130 -20.82 -2.49 0.68
C GLN A 130 -21.83 -1.71 -0.16
N LEU A 131 -21.93 -2.04 -1.46
CA LEU A 131 -22.73 -1.25 -2.41
C LEU A 131 -23.41 -2.15 -3.44
N PRO A 132 -24.43 -1.64 -4.18
CA PRO A 132 -25.02 -2.35 -5.30
C PRO A 132 -23.99 -2.63 -6.40
N PRO A 133 -24.04 -3.78 -7.10
CA PRO A 133 -23.05 -4.15 -8.12
C PRO A 133 -22.93 -3.12 -9.27
N SER A 134 -24.01 -2.42 -9.57
CA SER A 134 -24.09 -1.41 -10.65
C SER A 134 -23.54 -0.03 -10.27
N THR A 135 -23.02 0.14 -9.06
CA THR A 135 -22.43 1.39 -8.60
C THR A 135 -21.04 1.59 -9.17
N ALA A 136 -20.77 2.70 -9.83
CA ALA A 136 -19.44 3.06 -10.30
C ALA A 136 -18.53 3.46 -9.13
N VAL A 137 -17.26 3.06 -9.20
CA VAL A 137 -16.31 3.24 -8.11
C VAL A 137 -15.06 3.96 -8.60
N ASP A 138 -14.67 5.01 -7.87
CA ASP A 138 -13.40 5.71 -8.05
C ASP A 138 -12.69 5.80 -6.69
N VAL A 139 -11.53 5.14 -6.56
CA VAL A 139 -10.74 5.10 -5.33
C VAL A 139 -9.36 5.68 -5.57
N HIS A 140 -9.03 6.66 -4.79
CA HIS A 140 -7.69 7.22 -4.69
C HIS A 140 -7.21 7.18 -3.25
N THR A 141 -6.07 6.54 -3.01
CA THR A 141 -5.39 6.54 -1.69
C THR A 141 -3.91 6.79 -1.85
N GLY A 142 -3.32 7.49 -0.91
CA GLY A 142 -1.86 7.67 -0.87
C GLY A 142 -1.16 6.39 -0.42
N SER A 143 -1.44 5.95 0.79
CA SER A 143 -0.87 4.72 1.37
C SER A 143 -2.01 3.84 1.86
N GLY A 144 -2.10 2.65 1.35
CA GLY A 144 -3.13 1.69 1.73
C GLY A 144 -3.49 0.76 0.59
N ASN A 145 -4.00 -0.39 0.94
CA ASN A 145 -4.42 -1.38 -0.03
C ASN A 145 -5.84 -1.08 -0.51
N VAL A 146 -6.07 -1.28 -1.79
CA VAL A 146 -7.39 -1.15 -2.40
C VAL A 146 -7.86 -2.50 -2.89
N ALA A 147 -8.99 -2.96 -2.39
CA ALA A 147 -9.61 -4.21 -2.82
C ALA A 147 -11.07 -3.97 -3.24
N VAL A 148 -11.44 -4.43 -4.44
CA VAL A 148 -12.83 -4.40 -4.91
C VAL A 148 -13.29 -5.76 -5.38
N ALA A 149 -14.57 -6.08 -5.16
CA ALA A 149 -15.13 -7.36 -5.58
C ALA A 149 -16.57 -7.24 -6.07
N GLY A 150 -16.87 -7.94 -7.19
CA GLY A 150 -18.22 -8.21 -7.69
C GLY A 150 -18.88 -7.07 -8.46
N LEU A 151 -18.17 -6.02 -8.85
CA LEU A 151 -18.74 -4.88 -9.57
C LEU A 151 -19.17 -5.24 -11.00
N THR A 152 -20.35 -4.81 -11.38
CA THR A 152 -20.82 -4.86 -12.77
C THR A 152 -20.59 -3.55 -13.50
N ALA A 153 -20.49 -2.43 -12.76
CA ALA A 153 -20.06 -1.13 -13.28
C ALA A 153 -18.53 -1.04 -13.36
N GLY A 154 -18.03 0.03 -13.95
CA GLY A 154 -16.59 0.29 -14.04
C GLY A 154 -15.98 0.68 -12.69
N ALA A 155 -14.66 0.45 -12.57
CA ALA A 155 -13.87 0.84 -11.41
C ALA A 155 -12.55 1.49 -11.82
N THR A 156 -12.22 2.60 -11.17
CA THR A 156 -10.90 3.25 -11.22
C THR A 156 -10.27 3.17 -9.83
N LEU A 157 -9.11 2.54 -9.73
CA LEU A 157 -8.46 2.25 -8.45
C LEU A 157 -7.02 2.71 -8.50
N THR A 158 -6.66 3.65 -7.64
CA THR A 158 -5.31 4.22 -7.60
C THR A 158 -4.78 4.25 -6.17
N THR A 159 -3.54 3.79 -6.01
CA THR A 159 -2.78 3.94 -4.76
C THR A 159 -1.33 4.30 -5.08
N SER A 160 -0.64 4.97 -4.16
CA SER A 160 0.81 5.18 -4.30
C SER A 160 1.59 4.01 -3.68
N ASP A 161 1.35 3.70 -2.39
CA ASP A 161 2.18 2.76 -1.64
C ASP A 161 1.47 1.46 -1.21
N GLY A 162 0.38 1.12 -1.87
CA GLY A 162 -0.38 -0.09 -1.56
C GLY A 162 -0.57 -1.01 -2.77
N SER A 163 -1.10 -2.18 -2.51
CA SER A 163 -1.50 -3.11 -3.56
C SER A 163 -2.94 -2.86 -4.00
N VAL A 164 -3.21 -3.04 -5.30
CA VAL A 164 -4.56 -2.95 -5.86
C VAL A 164 -5.03 -4.34 -6.25
N LYS A 165 -6.20 -4.73 -5.77
CA LYS A 165 -6.83 -6.00 -6.10
C LYS A 165 -8.27 -5.81 -6.58
N ALA A 166 -8.58 -6.35 -7.75
CA ALA A 166 -9.93 -6.44 -8.27
C ALA A 166 -10.34 -7.91 -8.47
N THR A 167 -11.55 -8.27 -8.08
CA THR A 167 -12.05 -9.63 -8.23
C THR A 167 -13.47 -9.62 -8.80
N GLY A 168 -13.71 -10.39 -9.86
CA GLY A 168 -15.06 -10.55 -10.44
C GLY A 168 -15.68 -9.27 -10.99
N VAL A 169 -14.89 -8.35 -11.53
CA VAL A 169 -15.37 -7.09 -12.13
C VAL A 169 -15.78 -7.33 -13.58
N LEU A 170 -16.92 -6.76 -13.98
CA LEU A 170 -17.46 -6.88 -15.34
C LEU A 170 -17.30 -5.60 -16.16
N GLY A 171 -17.45 -4.42 -15.53
CA GLY A 171 -17.29 -3.14 -16.20
C GLY A 171 -15.82 -2.80 -16.52
N ASN A 172 -15.59 -1.67 -17.18
CA ASN A 172 -14.22 -1.22 -17.47
C ASN A 172 -13.41 -1.07 -16.19
N LEU A 173 -12.16 -1.54 -16.22
CA LEU A 173 -11.31 -1.62 -15.04
C LEU A 173 -9.98 -0.89 -15.29
N SER A 174 -9.74 0.14 -14.49
CA SER A 174 -8.47 0.85 -14.44
C SER A 174 -7.84 0.71 -13.06
N MET A 175 -6.60 0.21 -13.01
CA MET A 175 -5.87 -0.05 -11.77
C MET A 175 -4.46 0.52 -11.83
N ARG A 176 -4.07 1.27 -10.81
CA ARG A 176 -2.75 1.87 -10.75
C ARG A 176 -2.15 1.82 -9.35
N SER A 177 -0.89 1.42 -9.27
CA SER A 177 -0.07 1.58 -8.07
C SER A 177 1.29 2.18 -8.45
N SER A 178 1.94 2.90 -7.54
CA SER A 178 3.35 3.22 -7.74
C SER A 178 4.24 2.10 -7.18
N ASN A 179 4.07 1.71 -5.91
CA ASN A 179 5.00 0.78 -5.24
C ASN A 179 4.41 -0.60 -4.91
N GLY A 180 3.17 -0.87 -5.28
CA GLY A 180 2.50 -2.13 -4.94
C GLY A 180 2.15 -3.00 -6.13
N ASN A 181 1.76 -4.23 -5.84
CA ASN A 181 1.29 -5.14 -6.88
C ASN A 181 -0.13 -4.79 -7.33
N VAL A 182 -0.39 -4.98 -8.62
CA VAL A 182 -1.71 -4.82 -9.23
C VAL A 182 -2.22 -6.18 -9.68
N THR A 183 -3.35 -6.61 -9.15
CA THR A 183 -3.90 -7.96 -9.42
C THR A 183 -5.38 -7.88 -9.76
N ALA A 184 -5.77 -8.39 -10.93
CA ALA A 184 -7.15 -8.67 -11.28
C ALA A 184 -7.36 -10.18 -11.35
N THR A 185 -8.45 -10.68 -10.76
CA THR A 185 -8.77 -12.10 -10.73
C THR A 185 -10.23 -12.31 -11.12
N ASP A 186 -10.48 -13.31 -11.93
CA ASP A 186 -11.83 -13.71 -12.41
C ASP A 186 -12.62 -12.53 -13.03
N THR A 187 -11.91 -11.62 -13.68
CA THR A 187 -12.45 -10.40 -14.26
C THR A 187 -13.00 -10.67 -15.65
N ARG A 188 -14.14 -10.09 -15.98
CA ARG A 188 -14.81 -10.23 -17.29
C ARG A 188 -14.93 -8.90 -18.02
N SER A 189 -14.13 -7.94 -17.64
CA SER A 189 -14.05 -6.61 -18.27
C SER A 189 -13.59 -6.70 -19.71
N GLU A 190 -14.23 -5.95 -20.59
CA GLU A 190 -13.80 -5.82 -21.99
C GLU A 190 -12.56 -4.93 -22.14
N HIS A 191 -12.43 -3.92 -21.28
CA HIS A 191 -11.30 -2.98 -21.24
C HIS A 191 -10.63 -3.02 -19.88
N VAL A 192 -9.35 -3.37 -19.86
CA VAL A 192 -8.53 -3.43 -18.63
C VAL A 192 -7.25 -2.64 -18.83
N ASP A 193 -7.04 -1.62 -18.00
CA ASP A 193 -5.77 -0.89 -17.89
C ASP A 193 -5.19 -1.11 -16.49
N ALA A 194 -4.01 -1.72 -16.42
CA ALA A 194 -3.35 -2.04 -15.16
C ALA A 194 -1.88 -1.63 -15.21
N SER A 195 -1.46 -0.83 -14.24
CA SER A 195 -0.08 -0.36 -14.20
C SER A 195 0.50 -0.31 -12.78
N SER A 196 1.79 -0.63 -12.68
CA SER A 196 2.60 -0.40 -11.49
C SER A 196 3.96 0.17 -11.89
N SER A 197 4.56 1.02 -11.04
CA SER A 197 5.96 1.42 -11.27
C SER A 197 6.93 0.36 -10.75
N ASP A 198 6.78 -0.07 -9.49
CA ASP A 198 7.73 -0.97 -8.82
C ASP A 198 7.14 -2.34 -8.42
N GLY A 199 5.90 -2.61 -8.76
CA GLY A 199 5.23 -3.86 -8.45
C GLY A 199 4.90 -4.70 -9.69
N SER A 200 4.59 -5.96 -9.48
CA SER A 200 4.14 -6.85 -10.54
C SER A 200 2.67 -6.61 -10.90
N VAL A 201 2.35 -6.78 -12.18
CA VAL A 201 0.98 -6.72 -12.71
C VAL A 201 0.53 -8.11 -13.11
N ARG A 202 -0.56 -8.59 -12.52
CA ARG A 202 -1.15 -9.89 -12.85
C ARG A 202 -2.64 -9.75 -13.18
N LEU A 203 -2.99 -10.10 -14.39
CA LEU A 203 -4.37 -10.09 -14.87
C LEU A 203 -4.79 -11.53 -15.18
N ASP A 204 -5.82 -12.01 -14.49
CA ASP A 204 -6.47 -13.30 -14.73
C ASP A 204 -7.90 -13.03 -15.20
N LEU A 205 -8.12 -13.09 -16.51
CA LEU A 205 -9.35 -12.71 -17.17
C LEU A 205 -10.21 -13.93 -17.46
N ALA A 206 -11.45 -13.90 -17.03
CA ALA A 206 -12.40 -14.98 -17.19
C ALA A 206 -13.17 -14.93 -18.52
N SER A 207 -13.11 -13.81 -19.23
CA SER A 207 -13.65 -13.64 -20.59
C SER A 207 -12.58 -13.10 -21.51
N SER A 208 -12.78 -13.27 -22.82
CA SER A 208 -11.86 -12.72 -23.84
C SER A 208 -12.05 -11.21 -23.95
N PRO A 209 -11.07 -10.39 -23.51
CA PRO A 209 -11.17 -8.94 -23.52
C PRO A 209 -11.07 -8.39 -24.94
N THR A 210 -11.53 -7.16 -25.12
CA THR A 210 -11.33 -6.37 -26.34
C THR A 210 -10.00 -5.61 -26.26
N GLU A 211 -9.69 -5.02 -25.12
CA GLU A 211 -8.45 -4.28 -24.92
C GLU A 211 -7.84 -4.55 -23.54
N VAL A 212 -6.57 -4.91 -23.52
CA VAL A 212 -5.78 -5.05 -22.30
C VAL A 212 -4.50 -4.24 -22.43
N ARG A 213 -4.26 -3.38 -21.47
CA ARG A 213 -2.98 -2.71 -21.25
C ARG A 213 -2.45 -3.11 -19.87
N ALA A 214 -1.31 -3.77 -19.83
CA ALA A 214 -0.64 -4.19 -18.61
C ALA A 214 0.81 -3.68 -18.64
N THR A 215 1.18 -2.85 -17.67
CA THR A 215 2.50 -2.20 -17.67
C THR A 215 3.13 -2.25 -16.28
N SER A 216 4.41 -2.61 -16.21
CA SER A 216 5.22 -2.46 -15.01
C SER A 216 6.53 -1.72 -15.34
N GLY A 217 7.04 -0.94 -14.39
CA GLY A 217 8.42 -0.43 -14.48
C GLY A 217 9.42 -1.52 -14.10
N ASN A 218 9.34 -2.02 -12.86
CA ASN A 218 10.34 -2.93 -12.29
C ASN A 218 9.76 -4.28 -11.82
N GLY A 219 8.67 -4.75 -12.40
CA GLY A 219 8.06 -6.01 -11.98
C GLY A 219 7.59 -6.87 -13.15
N ASN A 220 7.21 -8.09 -12.85
CA ASN A 220 6.71 -9.01 -13.85
C ASN A 220 5.30 -8.61 -14.31
N VAL A 221 5.01 -8.81 -15.60
CA VAL A 221 3.68 -8.64 -16.18
C VAL A 221 3.16 -9.98 -16.64
N THR A 222 2.04 -10.42 -16.10
CA THR A 222 1.38 -11.68 -16.46
C THR A 222 -0.06 -11.43 -16.86
N VAL A 223 -0.42 -11.77 -18.09
CA VAL A 223 -1.78 -11.70 -18.59
C VAL A 223 -2.26 -13.11 -18.91
N LEU A 224 -3.32 -13.54 -18.23
CA LEU A 224 -3.98 -14.82 -18.41
C LEU A 224 -5.34 -14.59 -19.08
N VAL A 225 -5.58 -15.22 -20.23
CA VAL A 225 -6.84 -15.14 -20.95
C VAL A 225 -7.44 -16.54 -21.13
N PRO A 226 -8.76 -16.67 -21.28
CA PRO A 226 -9.37 -17.99 -21.52
C PRO A 226 -8.98 -18.52 -22.92
N ASP A 227 -8.78 -19.84 -22.99
CA ASP A 227 -8.62 -20.55 -24.25
C ASP A 227 -9.99 -20.78 -24.91
N GLN A 228 -10.42 -19.85 -25.74
CA GLN A 228 -11.68 -19.95 -26.47
C GLN A 228 -11.42 -20.28 -27.95
N PRO A 229 -12.04 -21.33 -28.51
CA PRO A 229 -11.91 -21.64 -29.94
C PRO A 229 -12.29 -20.44 -30.82
N GLY A 230 -11.49 -20.17 -31.84
CA GLY A 230 -11.73 -19.08 -32.79
C GLY A 230 -11.36 -17.67 -32.31
N VAL A 231 -10.94 -17.53 -31.05
CA VAL A 231 -10.45 -16.23 -30.54
C VAL A 231 -8.95 -16.09 -30.75
N THR A 232 -8.56 -14.97 -31.36
CA THR A 232 -7.16 -14.56 -31.56
C THR A 232 -6.95 -13.18 -30.93
N TYR A 233 -5.69 -12.82 -30.74
CA TYR A 233 -5.31 -11.51 -30.19
C TYR A 233 -4.20 -10.87 -31.02
N GLN A 234 -4.25 -9.56 -31.20
CA GLN A 234 -3.09 -8.78 -31.58
C GLN A 234 -2.30 -8.49 -30.30
N VAL A 235 -1.14 -9.13 -30.14
CA VAL A 235 -0.32 -9.02 -28.94
C VAL A 235 0.90 -8.16 -29.20
N THR A 236 1.09 -7.13 -28.39
CA THR A 236 2.33 -6.35 -28.31
C THR A 236 2.96 -6.58 -26.95
N SER A 237 4.06 -7.33 -26.90
CA SER A 237 4.83 -7.58 -25.68
C SER A 237 6.21 -6.96 -25.77
N HIS A 238 6.70 -6.39 -24.68
CA HIS A 238 8.04 -5.81 -24.60
C HIS A 238 8.57 -5.86 -23.16
N THR A 239 9.85 -6.17 -23.03
CA THR A 239 10.59 -5.96 -21.78
C THR A 239 11.95 -5.36 -22.09
N GLY A 240 12.47 -4.49 -21.21
CA GLY A 240 13.83 -3.97 -21.30
C GLY A 240 14.86 -5.01 -20.85
N ASN A 241 14.66 -5.55 -19.64
CA ASN A 241 15.49 -6.61 -19.04
C ASN A 241 14.58 -7.72 -18.54
N GLY A 242 14.57 -8.87 -19.18
CA GLY A 242 13.75 -10.02 -18.83
C GLY A 242 13.40 -10.88 -20.03
N SER A 243 12.59 -11.88 -19.80
CA SER A 243 12.12 -12.80 -20.82
C SER A 243 10.72 -12.43 -21.30
N GLN A 244 10.43 -12.73 -22.58
CA GLN A 244 9.10 -12.59 -23.16
C GLN A 244 8.57 -13.95 -23.56
N ALA A 245 7.33 -14.24 -23.17
CA ALA A 245 6.63 -15.45 -23.55
C ALA A 245 5.19 -15.13 -23.95
N VAL A 246 4.85 -15.35 -25.20
CA VAL A 246 3.49 -15.25 -25.72
C VAL A 246 3.04 -16.64 -26.16
N SER A 247 2.06 -17.20 -25.47
CA SER A 247 1.56 -18.56 -25.67
C SER A 247 0.03 -18.56 -25.89
N VAL A 248 -0.47 -17.56 -26.63
CA VAL A 248 -1.86 -17.45 -27.07
C VAL A 248 -1.91 -17.41 -28.60
N ARG A 249 -3.07 -17.71 -29.19
CA ARG A 249 -3.26 -17.56 -30.64
C ARG A 249 -3.20 -16.08 -31.04
N THR A 250 -2.26 -15.72 -31.87
CA THR A 250 -2.04 -14.34 -32.32
C THR A 250 -2.46 -14.15 -33.76
N ASP A 251 -3.05 -13.00 -34.04
CA ASP A 251 -3.40 -12.53 -35.40
C ASP A 251 -3.22 -11.00 -35.44
N PRO A 252 -2.38 -10.46 -36.30
CA PRO A 252 -2.18 -9.01 -36.45
C PRO A 252 -3.45 -8.23 -36.83
N SER A 253 -4.43 -8.90 -37.43
CA SER A 253 -5.72 -8.31 -37.81
C SER A 253 -6.82 -8.47 -36.77
N SER A 254 -6.53 -9.09 -35.63
CA SER A 254 -7.51 -9.29 -34.58
C SER A 254 -8.03 -7.96 -34.02
N PRO A 255 -9.35 -7.81 -33.81
CA PRO A 255 -9.89 -6.63 -33.14
C PRO A 255 -9.65 -6.63 -31.61
N ARG A 256 -9.00 -7.67 -31.09
CA ARG A 256 -8.68 -7.81 -29.66
C ARG A 256 -7.21 -7.51 -29.42
N HIS A 257 -6.93 -6.50 -28.61
CA HIS A 257 -5.58 -6.00 -28.41
C HIS A 257 -5.07 -6.31 -27.01
N ILE A 258 -3.87 -6.85 -26.90
CA ILE A 258 -3.17 -7.03 -25.62
C ILE A 258 -1.82 -6.34 -25.73
N THR A 259 -1.61 -5.33 -24.90
CA THR A 259 -0.32 -4.67 -24.71
C THR A 259 0.22 -5.01 -23.32
N ALA A 260 1.35 -5.73 -23.27
CA ALA A 260 2.01 -6.13 -22.03
C ALA A 260 3.47 -5.64 -22.05
N ARG A 261 3.85 -4.81 -21.09
CA ARG A 261 5.18 -4.18 -21.06
C ARG A 261 5.79 -4.21 -19.67
N SER A 262 7.08 -4.48 -19.60
CA SER A 262 7.89 -4.28 -18.39
C SER A 262 9.17 -3.52 -18.75
N GLY A 263 9.69 -2.72 -17.81
CA GLY A 263 11.06 -2.21 -17.89
C GLY A 263 12.05 -3.31 -17.48
N ASP A 264 11.94 -3.76 -16.23
CA ASP A 264 12.80 -4.78 -15.63
C ASP A 264 11.94 -5.92 -15.07
N GLY A 265 11.70 -6.96 -15.84
CA GLY A 265 10.92 -8.12 -15.45
C GLY A 265 10.38 -8.92 -16.62
N ASP A 266 9.89 -10.09 -16.32
CA ASP A 266 9.35 -11.00 -17.33
C ASP A 266 7.95 -10.56 -17.78
N VAL A 267 7.68 -10.72 -19.07
CA VAL A 267 6.37 -10.49 -19.66
C VAL A 267 5.80 -11.81 -20.18
N GLN A 268 4.66 -12.21 -19.67
CA GLN A 268 3.98 -13.44 -20.06
C GLN A 268 2.53 -13.16 -20.47
N VAL A 269 2.16 -13.61 -21.68
CA VAL A 269 0.76 -13.64 -22.15
C VAL A 269 0.42 -15.08 -22.48
N LYS A 270 -0.48 -15.70 -21.74
CA LYS A 270 -0.80 -17.12 -21.88
C LYS A 270 -2.25 -17.45 -21.53
N TYR A 271 -2.66 -18.65 -21.87
CA TYR A 271 -3.95 -19.18 -21.42
C TYR A 271 -3.96 -19.49 -19.91
N ARG A 272 -5.15 -19.42 -19.32
CA ARG A 272 -5.42 -19.80 -17.92
C ARG A 272 -5.15 -21.28 -17.70
#